data_65ce8e27402a01f6c7a4095f678c58bc
#
_entry.id   65ce8e27402a01f6c7a4095f678c58bc
#
_cell.length_a   1.000
_cell.length_b   1.000
_cell.length_c   1.000
_cell.angle_alpha   90.00
_cell.angle_beta   90.00
_cell.angle_gamma   90.00
#
_symmetry.space_group_name_H-M   'P 1'
#
loop_
_entity.id
_entity.type
_entity.pdbx_description
1 polymer ?
#
loop_
_entity_poly.entity_id
_entity_poly.type
_entity_poly.pdbx_seq_one_letter_code
_entity_poly.pdbx_strand_id
1 'polypeptide(L)'
;MPGVFGSFFALLASIALLYGGNTLMGTLLPVRAGQEGFSAIFVGGMGTGYFIGFILGCQLTPWLVRRVGHIRAFGAMAAIAASSSLCFILFLNPVAWIXFRFIYGVVGAGLIXVVESWLNERAGASNRGRVLALYTLCYIGAQIASQQLFIFIPAKDSTLFMVASIVVCLSLVPIALTTSQTPAPLRTAKLKMGPLYRTSPVATLGCLGVGLANGAFWSLSPLYAQGIGLSTQTVGMFITAVILGNAVLQWPIGWLSDKLDRRIPVLICFFGAATLGLALSFINGVVLTLAVAAVYGAFAQSIYAILVAHAGDRAEPEDFVSTSGGLLLLYGVGALIGALPAATLMDLFDYHSLFWWTAAVHGGMGCYILFRMRQRPGRIEPSGEGFQPVPKSTPAAVELDPRADSSPSLEEEDAEREAASRST
;
A
#
# COMPACT_ATOMS: atom_id res chain seq x y z
N MET A 1 -23.47 -10.23 -23.18
CA MET A 1 -22.19 -9.50 -23.07
C MET A 1 -22.29 -8.12 -22.37
N PRO A 2 -23.39 -7.33 -22.43
CA PRO A 2 -23.46 -6.05 -21.71
C PRO A 2 -23.28 -6.16 -20.19
N GLY A 3 -23.73 -7.25 -19.57
CA GLY A 3 -23.67 -7.42 -18.12
C GLY A 3 -22.25 -7.62 -17.55
N VAL A 4 -21.34 -8.24 -18.30
CA VAL A 4 -19.96 -8.49 -17.84
C VAL A 4 -19.15 -7.19 -17.79
N PHE A 5 -19.27 -6.36 -18.83
CA PHE A 5 -18.59 -5.06 -18.87
C PHE A 5 -19.12 -4.13 -17.77
N GLY A 6 -20.46 -4.12 -17.54
CA GLY A 6 -21.07 -3.32 -16.49
C GLY A 6 -20.53 -3.67 -15.10
N SER A 7 -20.42 -4.97 -14.79
CA SER A 7 -19.88 -5.43 -13.50
C SER A 7 -18.41 -5.06 -13.31
N PHE A 8 -17.60 -5.14 -14.37
CA PHE A 8 -16.17 -4.78 -14.30
C PHE A 8 -15.99 -3.29 -13.99
N PHE A 9 -16.72 -2.42 -14.70
CA PHE A 9 -16.68 -0.98 -14.45
C PHE A 9 -17.20 -0.62 -13.05
N ALA A 10 -18.20 -1.35 -12.54
CA ALA A 10 -18.71 -1.17 -11.19
C ALA A 10 -17.62 -1.45 -10.13
N LEU A 11 -16.84 -2.52 -10.32
CA LEU A 11 -15.72 -2.86 -9.42
C LEU A 11 -14.63 -1.77 -9.46
N LEU A 12 -14.26 -1.31 -10.65
CA LEU A 12 -13.26 -0.23 -10.80
C LEU A 12 -13.76 1.07 -10.16
N ALA A 13 -15.04 1.41 -10.30
CA ALA A 13 -15.63 2.59 -9.65
C ALA A 13 -15.54 2.47 -8.12
N SER A 14 -15.87 1.29 -7.56
CA SER A 14 -15.73 1.05 -6.12
C SER A 14 -14.28 1.21 -5.67
N ILE A 15 -13.32 0.67 -6.43
CA ILE A 15 -11.88 0.82 -6.16
C ILE A 15 -11.48 2.31 -6.14
N ALA A 16 -11.90 3.07 -7.16
CA ALA A 16 -11.59 4.50 -7.24
C ALA A 16 -12.11 5.26 -6.02
N LEU A 17 -13.36 4.98 -5.63
CA LEU A 17 -13.97 5.62 -4.47
C LEU A 17 -13.27 5.22 -3.17
N LEU A 18 -12.95 3.93 -2.98
CA LEU A 18 -12.25 3.44 -1.79
C LEU A 18 -10.85 4.07 -1.66
N TYR A 19 -10.05 4.02 -2.74
CA TYR A 19 -8.70 4.57 -2.71
C TYR A 19 -8.71 6.08 -2.60
N GLY A 20 -9.66 6.76 -3.26
CA GLY A 20 -9.84 8.21 -3.13
C GLY A 20 -10.13 8.60 -1.69
N GLY A 21 -11.10 7.93 -1.06
CA GLY A 21 -11.45 8.17 0.36
C GLY A 21 -10.31 7.87 1.32
N ASN A 22 -9.64 6.72 1.12
CA ASN A 22 -8.50 6.32 1.98
C ASN A 22 -7.32 7.29 1.86
N THR A 23 -6.97 7.70 0.63
CA THR A 23 -5.86 8.64 0.39
C THR A 23 -6.20 10.03 0.93
N LEU A 24 -7.46 10.48 0.74
CA LEU A 24 -7.93 11.74 1.31
C LEU A 24 -7.74 11.75 2.84
N MET A 25 -8.22 10.69 3.53
CA MET A 25 -8.07 10.57 4.98
C MET A 25 -6.59 10.45 5.39
N GLY A 26 -5.76 9.78 4.58
CA GLY A 26 -4.32 9.64 4.84
C GLY A 26 -3.58 10.98 4.85
N THR A 27 -4.01 11.94 4.04
CA THR A 27 -3.43 13.29 4.01
C THR A 27 -4.13 14.24 5.00
N LEU A 28 -5.46 14.16 5.08
CA LEU A 28 -6.27 15.05 5.90
C LEU A 28 -5.96 14.92 7.40
N LEU A 29 -5.85 13.69 7.90
CA LEU A 29 -5.67 13.47 9.33
C LEU A 29 -4.36 14.06 9.87
N PRO A 30 -3.18 13.82 9.25
CA PRO A 30 -1.95 14.47 9.72
C PRO A 30 -1.99 15.99 9.62
N VAL A 31 -2.58 16.54 8.54
CA VAL A 31 -2.71 18.00 8.37
C VAL A 31 -3.62 18.58 9.47
N ARG A 32 -4.78 17.94 9.69
CA ARG A 32 -5.72 18.44 10.71
C ARG A 32 -5.14 18.27 12.12
N ALA A 33 -4.45 17.15 12.40
CA ALA A 33 -3.79 16.93 13.69
C ALA A 33 -2.76 18.04 13.97
N GLY A 34 -1.98 18.43 12.95
CA GLY A 34 -1.06 19.56 13.08
C GLY A 34 -1.77 20.88 13.37
N GLN A 35 -2.91 21.14 12.73
CA GLN A 35 -3.74 22.35 12.97
C GLN A 35 -4.34 22.36 14.38
N GLU A 36 -4.63 21.18 14.95
CA GLU A 36 -5.13 21.04 16.32
C GLU A 36 -4.00 20.99 17.37
N GLY A 37 -2.74 21.08 16.94
CA GLY A 37 -1.59 21.11 17.83
C GLY A 37 -1.20 19.74 18.41
N PHE A 38 -1.60 18.64 17.76
CA PHE A 38 -1.19 17.30 18.20
C PHE A 38 0.30 17.09 17.87
N SER A 39 1.06 16.51 18.81
CA SER A 39 2.48 16.21 18.56
C SER A 39 2.62 15.09 17.51
N ALA A 40 3.78 15.04 16.86
CA ALA A 40 4.07 14.06 15.81
C ALA A 40 3.90 12.61 16.30
N ILE A 41 4.20 12.34 17.59
CA ILE A 41 4.05 10.99 18.16
C ILE A 41 2.60 10.49 18.07
N PHE A 42 1.59 11.37 18.25
CA PHE A 42 0.19 10.97 18.09
C PHE A 42 -0.16 10.71 16.62
N VAL A 43 0.41 11.51 15.70
CA VAL A 43 0.20 11.31 14.25
C VAL A 43 0.86 9.99 13.82
N GLY A 44 2.09 9.71 14.28
CA GLY A 44 2.74 8.41 14.09
C GLY A 44 1.93 7.26 14.66
N GLY A 45 1.34 7.47 15.86
CA GLY A 45 0.45 6.52 16.51
C GLY A 45 -0.80 6.21 15.68
N MET A 46 -1.37 7.21 14.99
CA MET A 46 -2.47 6.99 14.05
C MET A 46 -2.03 6.11 12.87
N GLY A 47 -0.81 6.35 12.35
CA GLY A 47 -0.23 5.51 11.29
C GLY A 47 -0.03 4.07 11.75
N THR A 48 0.59 3.88 12.90
CA THR A 48 0.79 2.56 13.53
C THR A 48 -0.56 1.88 13.76
N GLY A 49 -1.54 2.59 14.33
CA GLY A 49 -2.89 2.07 14.54
C GLY A 49 -3.54 1.59 13.25
N TYR A 50 -3.41 2.39 12.19
CA TYR A 50 -3.93 2.04 10.87
C TYR A 50 -3.31 0.73 10.35
N PHE A 51 -1.97 0.59 10.42
CA PHE A 51 -1.30 -0.61 9.90
C PHE A 51 -1.57 -1.85 10.75
N ILE A 52 -1.69 -1.72 12.10
CA ILE A 52 -2.16 -2.82 12.96
C ILE A 52 -3.56 -3.25 12.51
N GLY A 53 -4.47 -2.28 12.37
CA GLY A 53 -5.83 -2.52 11.92
C GLY A 53 -5.85 -3.19 10.55
N PHE A 54 -5.05 -2.70 9.63
CA PHE A 54 -4.99 -3.22 8.25
C PHE A 54 -4.55 -4.70 8.23
N ILE A 55 -3.48 -5.05 8.97
CA ILE A 55 -3.01 -6.45 9.08
C ILE A 55 -4.10 -7.35 9.67
N LEU A 56 -4.76 -6.89 10.74
CA LEU A 56 -5.86 -7.64 11.37
C LEU A 56 -7.06 -7.76 10.42
N GLY A 57 -7.38 -6.71 9.69
CA GLY A 57 -8.46 -6.70 8.70
C GLY A 57 -8.24 -7.74 7.60
N CYS A 58 -6.99 -7.85 7.09
CA CYS A 58 -6.65 -8.88 6.10
C CYS A 58 -6.89 -10.30 6.64
N GLN A 59 -6.75 -10.53 7.95
CA GLN A 59 -6.95 -11.84 8.58
C GLN A 59 -8.42 -12.09 8.94
N LEU A 60 -9.14 -11.06 9.39
CA LEU A 60 -10.52 -11.19 9.85
C LEU A 60 -11.53 -11.22 8.70
N THR A 61 -11.24 -10.53 7.61
CA THR A 61 -12.20 -10.41 6.48
C THR A 61 -12.56 -11.75 5.86
N PRO A 62 -11.64 -12.71 5.61
CA PRO A 62 -12.04 -14.02 5.08
C PRO A 62 -13.04 -14.74 5.97
N TRP A 63 -12.88 -14.68 7.30
CA TRP A 63 -13.82 -15.25 8.25
C TRP A 63 -15.20 -14.56 8.16
N LEU A 64 -15.21 -13.22 8.12
CA LEU A 64 -16.45 -12.45 8.04
C LEU A 64 -17.20 -12.76 6.73
N VAL A 65 -16.47 -12.77 5.61
CA VAL A 65 -17.05 -13.04 4.29
C VAL A 65 -17.64 -14.46 4.21
N ARG A 66 -16.93 -15.46 4.77
CA ARG A 66 -17.47 -16.82 4.82
C ARG A 66 -18.78 -16.90 5.63
N ARG A 67 -18.92 -16.06 6.67
CA ARG A 67 -20.08 -16.08 7.56
C ARG A 67 -21.31 -15.36 6.98
N VAL A 68 -21.13 -14.19 6.37
CA VAL A 68 -22.25 -13.33 5.95
C VAL A 68 -22.30 -13.05 4.45
N GLY A 69 -21.29 -13.46 3.70
CA GLY A 69 -21.17 -13.21 2.25
C GLY A 69 -20.51 -11.86 1.95
N HIS A 70 -20.02 -11.71 0.71
CA HIS A 70 -19.21 -10.57 0.26
C HIS A 70 -19.96 -9.23 0.38
N ILE A 71 -21.20 -9.15 -0.13
CA ILE A 71 -21.97 -7.89 -0.19
C ILE A 71 -22.31 -7.39 1.21
N ARG A 72 -22.78 -8.29 2.09
CA ARG A 72 -23.14 -7.90 3.47
C ARG A 72 -21.91 -7.49 4.27
N ALA A 73 -20.80 -8.23 4.13
CA ALA A 73 -19.53 -7.89 4.76
C ALA A 73 -19.05 -6.51 4.29
N PHE A 74 -19.09 -6.27 2.98
CA PHE A 74 -18.70 -4.98 2.39
C PHE A 74 -19.56 -3.84 2.95
N GLY A 75 -20.89 -4.01 2.95
CA GLY A 75 -21.83 -3.00 3.44
C GLY A 75 -21.57 -2.63 4.91
N ALA A 76 -21.38 -3.64 5.78
CA ALA A 76 -21.07 -3.42 7.18
C ALA A 76 -19.74 -2.66 7.36
N MET A 77 -18.70 -3.09 6.63
CA MET A 77 -17.38 -2.44 6.70
C MET A 77 -17.42 -1.01 6.16
N ALA A 78 -18.16 -0.76 5.06
CA ALA A 78 -18.31 0.59 4.49
C ALA A 78 -19.03 1.52 5.47
N ALA A 79 -20.06 1.04 6.14
CA ALA A 79 -20.78 1.81 7.16
C ALA A 79 -19.86 2.17 8.33
N ILE A 80 -19.05 1.22 8.83
CA ILE A 80 -18.09 1.48 9.92
C ILE A 80 -17.01 2.48 9.46
N ALA A 81 -16.47 2.33 8.24
CA ALA A 81 -15.45 3.24 7.70
C ALA A 81 -15.98 4.67 7.58
N ALA A 82 -17.18 4.82 7.02
CA ALA A 82 -17.83 6.12 6.88
C ALA A 82 -18.11 6.76 8.25
N SER A 83 -18.64 5.97 9.20
CA SER A 83 -18.89 6.44 10.57
C SER A 83 -17.59 6.87 11.26
N SER A 84 -16.52 6.07 11.10
CA SER A 84 -15.20 6.39 11.67
C SER A 84 -14.68 7.72 11.13
N SER A 85 -14.90 8.01 9.83
CA SER A 85 -14.49 9.28 9.22
C SER A 85 -15.18 10.49 9.89
N LEU A 86 -16.44 10.35 10.30
CA LEU A 86 -17.18 11.40 10.99
C LEU A 86 -16.80 11.51 12.47
N CYS A 87 -16.42 10.38 13.11
CA CYS A 87 -16.00 10.38 14.51
C CYS A 87 -14.76 11.24 14.77
N PHE A 88 -13.88 11.42 13.77
CA PHE A 88 -12.73 12.33 13.88
C PHE A 88 -13.17 13.78 14.16
N ILE A 89 -14.31 14.21 13.60
CA ILE A 89 -14.85 15.55 13.81
C ILE A 89 -15.50 15.67 15.21
N LEU A 90 -16.22 14.60 15.62
CA LEU A 90 -16.98 14.61 16.86
C LEU A 90 -16.08 14.56 18.10
N PHE A 91 -14.93 13.91 17.99
CA PHE A 91 -14.03 13.67 19.12
C PHE A 91 -12.62 14.20 18.80
N LEU A 92 -12.37 15.46 19.08
CA LEU A 92 -11.06 16.10 18.90
C LEU A 92 -10.12 15.71 20.06
N ASN A 93 -9.68 14.46 20.01
CA ASN A 93 -8.80 13.88 21.03
C ASN A 93 -7.79 12.95 20.33
N PRO A 94 -6.47 13.15 20.54
CA PRO A 94 -5.46 12.38 19.82
C PRO A 94 -5.53 10.86 20.07
N VAL A 95 -5.88 10.44 21.30
CA VAL A 95 -6.00 9.00 21.63
C VAL A 95 -7.23 8.40 20.93
N ALA A 96 -8.36 9.12 20.93
CA ALA A 96 -9.56 8.70 20.20
C ALA A 96 -9.24 8.56 18.69
N TRP A 97 -8.47 9.47 18.15
CA TRP A 97 -8.08 9.43 16.73
C TRP A 97 -7.23 8.19 16.41
N ILE A 98 -6.38 7.76 17.28
CA ILE A 98 -5.65 6.47 17.11
C ILE A 98 -6.63 5.30 17.06
N UNK A 99 -7.62 5.39 17.71
CA UNK A 99 -8.52 4.39 17.77
C UNK A 99 -9.27 4.20 16.61
N PHE A 100 -9.83 5.44 16.22
CA PHE A 100 -10.64 5.45 15.00
C PHE A 100 -9.80 5.05 13.77
N ARG A 101 -8.55 5.46 13.73
CA ARG A 101 -7.64 5.10 12.64
C ARG A 101 -7.37 3.58 12.59
N PHE A 102 -7.26 2.95 13.77
CA PHE A 102 -7.16 1.48 13.86
C PHE A 102 -8.42 0.80 13.31
N ILE A 103 -9.62 1.25 13.73
CA ILE A 103 -10.89 0.71 13.22
C ILE A 103 -10.97 0.89 11.70
N TYR A 104 -10.64 2.08 11.23
CA TYR A 104 -10.62 2.40 9.79
C TYR A 104 -9.65 1.48 9.04
N GLY A 105 -8.49 1.15 9.63
CA GLY A 105 -7.52 0.20 9.06
C GLY A 105 -8.12 -1.20 8.90
N VAL A 106 -8.79 -1.70 9.96
CA VAL A 106 -9.44 -3.04 9.93
C VAL A 106 -10.45 -3.13 8.79
N VAL A 107 -11.40 -2.18 8.76
CA VAL A 107 -12.47 -2.24 7.76
C VAL A 107 -11.98 -1.85 6.35
N GLY A 108 -11.01 -0.95 6.26
CA GLY A 108 -10.41 -0.54 4.98
C GLY A 108 -9.73 -1.70 4.28
N ALA A 109 -8.95 -2.50 5.02
CA ALA A 109 -8.34 -3.72 4.48
C ALA A 109 -9.42 -4.68 3.94
N GLY A 110 -10.51 -4.84 4.70
CA GLY A 110 -11.62 -5.69 4.31
C GLY A 110 -12.33 -5.22 3.05
N LEU A 111 -12.59 -3.94 2.95
CA LEU A 111 -13.22 -3.34 1.76
C LEU A 111 -12.37 -3.59 0.51
N ILE A 112 -11.09 -3.35 0.61
CA ILE A 112 -10.15 -3.60 -0.49
C ILE A 112 -10.08 -5.09 -0.83
N UNK A 113 -10.00 -6.01 0.07
CA UNK A 113 -9.95 -7.29 -0.07
C UNK A 113 -10.95 -7.84 -0.78
N VAL A 114 -12.19 -7.39 -0.44
CA VAL A 114 -13.43 -7.89 -1.09
C VAL A 114 -13.49 -7.52 -2.57
N VAL A 115 -13.20 -6.25 -2.90
CA VAL A 115 -13.24 -5.81 -4.31
C VAL A 115 -12.14 -6.48 -5.14
N GLU A 116 -10.94 -6.63 -4.58
CA GLU A 116 -9.82 -7.31 -5.27
C GLU A 116 -10.14 -8.78 -5.55
N SER A 117 -10.78 -9.49 -4.60
CA SER A 117 -11.18 -10.89 -4.84
C SER A 117 -12.19 -11.00 -5.98
N TRP A 118 -13.14 -10.07 -6.05
CA TRP A 118 -14.09 -10.04 -7.18
C TRP A 118 -13.39 -9.72 -8.51
N LEU A 119 -12.40 -8.83 -8.46
CA LEU A 119 -11.64 -8.46 -9.66
C LEU A 119 -10.83 -9.67 -10.17
N ASN A 120 -10.22 -10.43 -9.24
CA ASN A 120 -9.51 -11.69 -9.56
C ASN A 120 -10.41 -12.71 -10.26
N GLU A 121 -11.57 -12.96 -9.68
CA GLU A 121 -12.54 -13.93 -10.25
C GLU A 121 -12.94 -13.54 -11.67
N ARG A 122 -13.07 -12.22 -11.91
CA ARG A 122 -13.49 -11.69 -13.22
C ARG A 122 -12.35 -11.62 -14.24
N ALA A 123 -11.11 -11.55 -13.76
CA ALA A 123 -9.95 -11.38 -14.64
C ALA A 123 -9.77 -12.56 -15.60
N GLY A 124 -9.92 -13.79 -15.10
CA GLY A 124 -9.56 -14.99 -15.86
C GLY A 124 -8.05 -14.97 -16.19
N ALA A 125 -7.43 -16.12 -16.33
CA ALA A 125 -5.99 -16.26 -16.53
C ALA A 125 -5.44 -15.39 -17.67
N SER A 126 -6.10 -15.39 -18.83
CA SER A 126 -5.62 -14.71 -20.03
C SER A 126 -5.65 -13.18 -19.96
N ASN A 127 -6.38 -12.60 -18.99
CA ASN A 127 -6.56 -11.14 -18.90
C ASN A 127 -6.01 -10.51 -17.62
N ARG A 128 -5.37 -11.28 -16.73
CA ARG A 128 -4.88 -10.79 -15.42
C ARG A 128 -3.99 -9.56 -15.55
N GLY A 129 -3.01 -9.57 -16.45
CA GLY A 129 -2.12 -8.44 -16.65
C GLY A 129 -2.84 -7.16 -17.09
N ARG A 130 -3.85 -7.30 -17.97
CA ARG A 130 -4.65 -6.15 -18.42
C ARG A 130 -5.54 -5.61 -17.27
N VAL A 131 -6.13 -6.50 -16.50
CA VAL A 131 -6.95 -6.14 -15.33
C VAL A 131 -6.10 -5.45 -14.26
N LEU A 132 -4.90 -5.97 -13.98
CA LEU A 132 -3.94 -5.37 -13.05
C LEU A 132 -3.52 -3.96 -13.50
N ALA A 133 -3.27 -3.78 -14.81
CA ALA A 133 -2.93 -2.45 -15.36
C ALA A 133 -4.08 -1.46 -15.18
N LEU A 134 -5.32 -1.86 -15.51
CA LEU A 134 -6.51 -1.01 -15.34
C LEU A 134 -6.77 -0.67 -13.86
N TYR A 135 -6.63 -1.66 -12.97
CA TYR A 135 -6.72 -1.48 -11.53
C TYR A 135 -5.69 -0.44 -11.05
N THR A 136 -4.43 -0.59 -11.49
CA THR A 136 -3.33 0.29 -11.12
C THR A 136 -3.59 1.74 -11.57
N LEU A 137 -4.00 1.93 -12.82
CA LEU A 137 -4.36 3.26 -13.35
C LEU A 137 -5.53 3.86 -12.58
N CYS A 138 -6.52 3.04 -12.27
CA CYS A 138 -7.72 3.48 -11.56
C CYS A 138 -7.40 3.97 -10.14
N TYR A 139 -6.62 3.17 -9.35
CA TYR A 139 -6.32 3.58 -7.99
C TYR A 139 -5.35 4.78 -7.95
N ILE A 140 -4.36 4.85 -8.84
CA ILE A 140 -3.44 5.99 -8.94
C ILE A 140 -4.23 7.27 -9.30
N GLY A 141 -5.11 7.17 -10.30
CA GLY A 141 -5.97 8.28 -10.71
C GLY A 141 -6.84 8.79 -9.56
N ALA A 142 -7.44 7.85 -8.81
CA ALA A 142 -8.28 8.19 -7.65
C ALA A 142 -7.46 8.85 -6.53
N GLN A 143 -6.25 8.35 -6.26
CA GLN A 143 -5.35 8.97 -5.28
C GLN A 143 -5.02 10.41 -5.67
N ILE A 144 -4.63 10.65 -6.92
CA ILE A 144 -4.33 12.00 -7.42
C ILE A 144 -5.57 12.90 -7.32
N ALA A 145 -6.72 12.41 -7.80
CA ALA A 145 -7.98 13.19 -7.77
C ALA A 145 -8.34 13.62 -6.35
N SER A 146 -8.16 12.73 -5.36
CA SER A 146 -8.48 13.06 -3.97
C SER A 146 -7.58 14.17 -3.40
N GLN A 147 -6.31 14.24 -3.84
CA GLN A 147 -5.41 15.30 -3.38
C GLN A 147 -5.82 16.69 -3.94
N GLN A 148 -6.46 16.72 -5.12
CA GLN A 148 -6.90 18.00 -5.68
C GLN A 148 -8.00 18.65 -4.84
N LEU A 149 -8.71 17.89 -4.01
CA LEU A 149 -9.73 18.44 -3.11
C LEU A 149 -9.13 19.47 -2.14
N PHE A 150 -7.85 19.31 -1.75
CA PHE A 150 -7.16 20.28 -0.87
C PHE A 150 -6.95 21.65 -1.55
N ILE A 151 -7.05 21.74 -2.89
CA ILE A 151 -6.96 23.01 -3.60
C ILE A 151 -8.23 23.84 -3.37
N PHE A 152 -9.38 23.15 -3.28
CA PHE A 152 -10.69 23.81 -3.27
C PHE A 152 -11.33 23.87 -1.89
N ILE A 153 -10.95 22.98 -0.97
CA ILE A 153 -11.62 22.81 0.34
C ILE A 153 -10.58 22.92 1.45
N PRO A 154 -10.73 23.93 2.35
CA PRO A 154 -9.79 24.05 3.48
C PRO A 154 -9.83 22.84 4.41
N ALA A 155 -8.66 22.35 4.82
CA ALA A 155 -8.54 21.20 5.72
C ALA A 155 -9.03 21.49 7.15
N LYS A 156 -9.14 22.78 7.51
CA LYS A 156 -9.63 23.19 8.82
C LYS A 156 -11.12 22.90 9.00
N ASP A 157 -11.88 22.91 7.90
CA ASP A 157 -13.33 22.67 7.94
C ASP A 157 -13.60 21.16 8.06
N SER A 158 -14.80 20.80 8.50
CA SER A 158 -15.25 19.40 8.57
C SER A 158 -15.59 18.82 7.18
N THR A 159 -15.65 19.67 6.16
CA THR A 159 -16.12 19.32 4.80
C THR A 159 -15.35 18.13 4.20
N LEU A 160 -14.00 18.12 4.33
CA LEU A 160 -13.20 17.02 3.75
C LEU A 160 -13.46 15.68 4.44
N PHE A 161 -13.76 15.69 5.76
CA PHE A 161 -14.17 14.47 6.48
C PHE A 161 -15.53 13.97 5.98
N MET A 162 -16.47 14.89 5.76
CA MET A 162 -17.78 14.54 5.20
C MET A 162 -17.65 13.98 3.78
N VAL A 163 -16.82 14.61 2.95
CA VAL A 163 -16.53 14.12 1.59
C VAL A 163 -15.93 12.70 1.65
N ALA A 164 -14.95 12.47 2.52
CA ALA A 164 -14.35 11.12 2.67
C ALA A 164 -15.41 10.08 3.07
N SER A 165 -16.30 10.44 4.02
CA SER A 165 -17.41 9.57 4.44
C SER A 165 -18.36 9.26 3.29
N ILE A 166 -18.76 10.29 2.53
CA ILE A 166 -19.66 10.15 1.37
C ILE A 166 -19.02 9.24 0.31
N VAL A 167 -17.76 9.47 -0.01
CA VAL A 167 -17.03 8.70 -1.06
C VAL A 167 -16.95 7.22 -0.67
N VAL A 168 -16.68 6.93 0.62
CA VAL A 168 -16.64 5.54 1.12
C VAL A 168 -18.06 4.92 1.09
N CYS A 169 -19.08 5.65 1.50
CA CYS A 169 -20.48 5.16 1.38
C CYS A 169 -20.85 4.85 -0.06
N LEU A 170 -20.51 5.76 -0.99
CA LEU A 170 -20.82 5.59 -2.41
C LEU A 170 -20.10 4.39 -3.03
N SER A 171 -18.96 3.97 -2.47
CA SER A 171 -18.27 2.77 -2.97
C SER A 171 -19.10 1.49 -2.83
N LEU A 172 -20.07 1.48 -1.89
CA LEU A 172 -20.99 0.36 -1.71
C LEU A 172 -21.98 0.23 -2.87
N VAL A 173 -22.37 1.34 -3.50
CA VAL A 173 -23.47 1.34 -4.49
C VAL A 173 -23.18 0.42 -5.68
N PRO A 174 -22.01 0.52 -6.35
CA PRO A 174 -21.73 -0.40 -7.46
C PRO A 174 -21.68 -1.88 -7.03
N ILE A 175 -21.17 -2.16 -5.82
CA ILE A 175 -21.07 -3.52 -5.27
C ILE A 175 -22.48 -4.06 -4.96
N ALA A 176 -23.33 -3.27 -4.33
CA ALA A 176 -24.69 -3.67 -3.93
C ALA A 176 -25.60 -3.93 -5.14
N LEU A 177 -25.36 -3.21 -6.24
CA LEU A 177 -26.16 -3.32 -7.46
C LEU A 177 -25.60 -4.37 -8.44
N THR A 178 -24.46 -5.00 -8.14
CA THR A 178 -23.91 -6.03 -9.04
C THR A 178 -24.75 -7.29 -9.00
N THR A 179 -24.98 -7.86 -10.17
CA THR A 179 -25.68 -9.15 -10.33
C THR A 179 -24.68 -10.30 -10.49
N SER A 180 -23.41 -10.03 -10.29
CA SER A 180 -22.33 -11.02 -10.44
C SER A 180 -22.40 -12.11 -9.37
N GLN A 181 -22.01 -13.32 -9.75
CA GLN A 181 -21.77 -14.39 -8.77
C GLN A 181 -20.69 -13.97 -7.78
N THR A 182 -20.85 -14.40 -6.53
CA THR A 182 -19.86 -14.12 -5.48
C THR A 182 -18.57 -14.91 -5.74
N PRO A 183 -17.41 -14.29 -5.48
CA PRO A 183 -16.13 -14.98 -5.68
C PRO A 183 -15.93 -16.16 -4.73
N ALA A 184 -14.91 -16.97 -5.05
CA ALA A 184 -14.40 -18.01 -4.17
C ALA A 184 -13.96 -17.43 -2.81
N PRO A 185 -13.87 -18.25 -1.76
CA PRO A 185 -13.45 -17.79 -0.45
C PRO A 185 -12.04 -17.17 -0.47
N LEU A 186 -11.88 -16.08 0.28
CA LEU A 186 -10.62 -15.34 0.38
C LEU A 186 -9.53 -16.17 1.03
N ARG A 187 -8.33 -16.14 0.47
CA ARG A 187 -7.14 -16.76 1.06
C ARG A 187 -6.60 -15.92 2.22
N THR A 188 -6.07 -16.59 3.22
CA THR A 188 -5.39 -15.95 4.33
C THR A 188 -3.88 -16.09 4.12
N ALA A 189 -3.18 -14.98 3.99
CA ALA A 189 -1.73 -15.02 3.87
C ALA A 189 -1.09 -15.53 5.17
N LYS A 190 -0.27 -16.55 5.06
CA LYS A 190 0.47 -17.12 6.20
C LYS A 190 1.96 -16.78 6.04
N LEU A 191 2.51 -16.12 7.03
CA LEU A 191 3.92 -15.78 7.03
C LEU A 191 4.75 -16.99 7.43
N LYS A 192 5.55 -17.52 6.50
CA LYS A 192 6.53 -18.58 6.74
C LYS A 192 7.93 -17.98 6.57
N MET A 193 8.46 -17.40 7.64
CA MET A 193 9.73 -16.64 7.61
C MET A 193 10.92 -17.48 7.12
N GLY A 194 11.02 -18.72 7.54
CA GLY A 194 12.15 -19.60 7.17
C GLY A 194 12.27 -19.78 5.65
N PRO A 195 11.24 -20.34 5.00
CA PRO A 195 11.24 -20.48 3.54
C PRO A 195 11.46 -19.14 2.82
N LEU A 196 10.74 -18.08 3.23
CA LEU A 196 10.82 -16.76 2.60
C LEU A 196 12.27 -16.21 2.62
N TYR A 197 12.93 -16.30 3.78
CA TYR A 197 14.33 -15.84 3.92
C TYR A 197 15.29 -16.70 3.07
N ARG A 198 15.04 -18.01 2.98
CA ARG A 198 15.88 -18.92 2.15
C ARG A 198 15.73 -18.60 0.66
N THR A 199 14.50 -18.31 0.21
CA THR A 199 14.21 -17.93 -1.19
C THR A 199 14.94 -16.65 -1.56
N SER A 200 14.75 -15.58 -0.78
CA SER A 200 15.42 -14.30 -1.07
C SER A 200 15.62 -13.47 0.20
N PRO A 201 16.81 -13.54 0.82
CA PRO A 201 17.14 -12.63 1.94
C PRO A 201 17.04 -11.15 1.58
N VAL A 202 17.41 -10.81 0.34
CA VAL A 202 17.34 -9.41 -0.17
C VAL A 202 15.89 -8.91 -0.20
N ALA A 203 14.96 -9.72 -0.75
CA ALA A 203 13.56 -9.32 -0.80
C ALA A 203 12.93 -9.30 0.60
N THR A 204 13.25 -10.28 1.45
CA THR A 204 12.70 -10.43 2.80
C THR A 204 13.02 -9.19 3.66
N LEU A 205 14.30 -8.86 3.82
CA LEU A 205 14.70 -7.70 4.60
C LEU A 205 14.44 -6.39 3.86
N GLY A 206 14.55 -6.41 2.52
CA GLY A 206 14.22 -5.25 1.69
C GLY A 206 12.78 -4.80 1.86
N CYS A 207 11.82 -5.72 1.83
CA CYS A 207 10.40 -5.38 2.01
C CYS A 207 10.12 -4.85 3.42
N LEU A 208 10.75 -5.43 4.44
CA LEU A 208 10.66 -4.90 5.80
C LEU A 208 11.21 -3.46 5.86
N GLY A 209 12.40 -3.22 5.27
CA GLY A 209 13.01 -1.90 5.22
C GLY A 209 12.16 -0.87 4.47
N VAL A 210 11.63 -1.26 3.30
CA VAL A 210 10.70 -0.38 2.54
C VAL A 210 9.47 -0.07 3.38
N GLY A 211 8.95 -1.07 4.11
CA GLY A 211 7.83 -0.85 5.04
C GLY A 211 8.19 0.19 6.10
N LEU A 212 9.36 0.04 6.76
CA LEU A 212 9.82 0.99 7.79
C LEU A 212 9.88 2.43 7.26
N ALA A 213 10.38 2.64 6.05
CA ALA A 213 10.47 3.97 5.45
C ALA A 213 9.10 4.48 4.98
N ASN A 214 8.32 3.63 4.29
CA ASN A 214 7.02 4.01 3.71
C ASN A 214 5.94 4.21 4.78
N GLY A 215 5.95 3.41 5.85
CA GLY A 215 5.02 3.61 6.97
C GLY A 215 5.22 4.97 7.61
N ALA A 216 6.47 5.37 7.84
CA ALA A 216 6.81 6.71 8.32
C ALA A 216 6.37 7.78 7.32
N PHE A 217 6.74 7.60 6.05
CA PHE A 217 6.45 8.58 5.00
C PHE A 217 4.94 8.83 4.85
N TRP A 218 4.15 7.76 4.62
CA TRP A 218 2.71 7.94 4.36
C TRP A 218 1.94 8.44 5.59
N SER A 219 2.46 8.16 6.81
CA SER A 219 1.81 8.64 8.04
C SER A 219 2.15 10.09 8.37
N LEU A 220 3.36 10.54 8.07
CA LEU A 220 3.90 11.78 8.61
C LEU A 220 4.24 12.85 7.56
N SER A 221 4.34 12.49 6.27
CA SER A 221 4.76 13.45 5.26
C SER A 221 3.80 14.63 5.06
N PRO A 222 2.44 14.49 5.23
CA PRO A 222 1.61 15.68 5.19
C PRO A 222 1.84 16.62 6.39
N LEU A 223 2.14 16.04 7.58
CA LEU A 223 2.50 16.83 8.76
C LEU A 223 3.85 17.52 8.56
N TYR A 224 4.85 16.82 7.98
CA TYR A 224 6.14 17.40 7.59
C TYR A 224 5.92 18.61 6.66
N ALA A 225 5.16 18.39 5.58
CA ALA A 225 4.94 19.43 4.56
C ALA A 225 4.28 20.68 5.18
N GLN A 226 3.30 20.48 6.06
CA GLN A 226 2.67 21.58 6.81
C GLN A 226 3.66 22.22 7.77
N GLY A 227 4.44 21.42 8.49
CA GLY A 227 5.40 21.89 9.51
C GLY A 227 6.54 22.76 8.94
N ILE A 228 6.94 22.52 7.69
CA ILE A 228 7.92 23.37 7.00
C ILE A 228 7.27 24.60 6.34
N GLY A 229 5.99 24.86 6.62
CA GLY A 229 5.29 26.07 6.21
C GLY A 229 4.59 26.01 4.86
N LEU A 230 4.42 24.81 4.27
CA LEU A 230 3.65 24.69 3.02
C LEU A 230 2.15 24.87 3.30
N SER A 231 1.48 25.57 2.42
CA SER A 231 0.01 25.74 2.50
C SER A 231 -0.69 24.39 2.34
N THR A 232 -1.93 24.27 2.80
CA THR A 232 -2.74 23.05 2.67
C THR A 232 -2.83 22.59 1.20
N GLN A 233 -2.99 23.55 0.26
CA GLN A 233 -2.99 23.23 -1.17
C GLN A 233 -1.65 22.62 -1.60
N THR A 234 -0.55 23.20 -1.14
CA THR A 234 0.79 22.71 -1.50
C THR A 234 1.08 21.36 -0.87
N VAL A 235 0.52 21.03 0.32
CA VAL A 235 0.60 19.69 0.91
C VAL A 235 -0.06 18.67 -0.04
N GLY A 236 -1.24 18.95 -0.56
CA GLY A 236 -1.88 18.09 -1.57
C GLY A 236 -1.03 17.92 -2.83
N MET A 237 -0.41 19.02 -3.30
CA MET A 237 0.52 18.99 -4.45
C MET A 237 1.77 18.16 -4.14
N PHE A 238 2.29 18.23 -2.91
CA PHE A 238 3.47 17.46 -2.48
C PHE A 238 3.17 15.96 -2.56
N ILE A 239 2.03 15.52 -2.01
CA ILE A 239 1.63 14.10 -2.07
C ILE A 239 1.36 13.69 -3.54
N THR A 240 0.71 14.55 -4.32
CA THR A 240 0.50 14.32 -5.77
C THR A 240 1.83 14.14 -6.49
N ALA A 241 2.83 14.98 -6.22
CA ALA A 241 4.14 14.90 -6.85
C ALA A 241 4.81 13.54 -6.60
N VAL A 242 4.75 13.04 -5.35
CA VAL A 242 5.30 11.72 -5.00
C VAL A 242 4.58 10.59 -5.77
N ILE A 243 3.23 10.65 -5.82
CA ILE A 243 2.42 9.65 -6.54
C ILE A 243 2.73 9.68 -8.04
N LEU A 244 2.79 10.88 -8.64
CA LEU A 244 3.10 11.05 -10.07
C LEU A 244 4.51 10.58 -10.40
N GLY A 245 5.49 10.91 -9.57
CA GLY A 245 6.87 10.46 -9.75
C GLY A 245 6.95 8.93 -9.83
N ASN A 246 6.29 8.26 -8.88
CA ASN A 246 6.19 6.79 -8.90
C ASN A 246 5.47 6.31 -10.17
N ALA A 247 4.31 6.87 -10.49
CA ALA A 247 3.48 6.42 -11.61
C ALA A 247 4.24 6.50 -12.96
N VAL A 248 5.02 7.58 -13.15
CA VAL A 248 5.76 7.81 -14.40
C VAL A 248 7.03 6.95 -14.48
N LEU A 249 7.80 6.86 -13.40
CA LEU A 249 9.13 6.26 -13.45
C LEU A 249 9.16 4.77 -13.02
N GLN A 250 8.09 4.26 -12.43
CA GLN A 250 8.03 2.84 -12.04
C GLN A 250 8.21 1.90 -13.26
N TRP A 251 7.62 2.25 -14.41
CA TRP A 251 7.73 1.45 -15.63
C TRP A 251 9.15 1.45 -16.21
N PRO A 252 9.81 2.60 -16.44
CA PRO A 252 11.22 2.62 -16.85
C PRO A 252 12.14 1.89 -15.88
N ILE A 253 11.95 2.06 -14.57
CA ILE A 253 12.77 1.38 -13.56
C ILE A 253 12.52 -0.14 -13.62
N GLY A 254 11.25 -0.54 -13.77
CA GLY A 254 10.88 -1.95 -13.92
C GLY A 254 11.49 -2.59 -15.17
N TRP A 255 11.37 -1.90 -16.31
CA TRP A 255 11.99 -2.35 -17.57
C TRP A 255 13.52 -2.51 -17.43
N LEU A 256 14.16 -1.56 -16.73
CA LEU A 256 15.59 -1.66 -16.45
C LEU A 256 15.88 -2.88 -15.56
N SER A 257 15.00 -3.19 -14.61
CA SER A 257 15.17 -4.34 -13.73
C SER A 257 15.05 -5.68 -14.45
N ASP A 258 14.34 -5.71 -15.59
CA ASP A 258 14.25 -6.92 -16.41
C ASP A 258 15.53 -7.18 -17.23
N LYS A 259 16.34 -6.14 -17.46
CA LYS A 259 17.56 -6.22 -18.28
C LYS A 259 18.83 -6.41 -17.48
N LEU A 260 18.79 -6.10 -16.19
CA LEU A 260 19.93 -6.17 -15.28
C LEU A 260 19.64 -7.15 -14.14
N ASP A 261 20.68 -7.54 -13.40
CA ASP A 261 20.46 -8.17 -12.10
C ASP A 261 19.55 -7.23 -11.27
N ARG A 262 18.35 -7.71 -10.90
CA ARG A 262 17.33 -6.90 -10.20
C ARG A 262 17.86 -6.21 -8.95
N ARG A 263 18.95 -6.74 -8.34
CA ARG A 263 19.59 -6.12 -7.17
C ARG A 263 20.22 -4.76 -7.51
N ILE A 264 20.64 -4.54 -8.77
CA ILE A 264 21.23 -3.26 -9.19
C ILE A 264 20.19 -2.14 -9.20
N PRO A 265 19.04 -2.25 -9.91
CA PRO A 265 17.98 -1.25 -9.80
C PRO A 265 17.46 -1.05 -8.38
N VAL A 266 17.33 -2.13 -7.57
CA VAL A 266 16.93 -2.00 -6.16
C VAL A 266 17.95 -1.13 -5.40
N LEU A 267 19.25 -1.38 -5.60
CA LEU A 267 20.34 -0.63 -4.96
C LEU A 267 20.29 0.86 -5.37
N ILE A 268 20.11 1.13 -6.67
CA ILE A 268 19.98 2.49 -7.22
C ILE A 268 18.77 3.18 -6.55
N CYS A 269 17.65 2.49 -6.44
CA CYS A 269 16.44 3.04 -5.83
C CYS A 269 16.65 3.32 -4.33
N PHE A 270 17.30 2.42 -3.59
CA PHE A 270 17.55 2.64 -2.16
C PHE A 270 18.48 3.85 -1.93
N PHE A 271 19.59 3.94 -2.63
CA PHE A 271 20.51 5.08 -2.47
C PHE A 271 19.93 6.36 -3.05
N GLY A 272 19.18 6.28 -4.16
CA GLY A 272 18.46 7.43 -4.73
C GLY A 272 17.43 7.98 -3.73
N ALA A 273 16.63 7.09 -3.13
CA ALA A 273 15.64 7.50 -2.11
C ALA A 273 16.33 8.09 -0.86
N ALA A 274 17.46 7.50 -0.42
CA ALA A 274 18.23 8.03 0.72
C ALA A 274 18.75 9.44 0.44
N THR A 275 19.39 9.62 -0.71
CA THR A 275 19.98 10.91 -1.11
C THR A 275 18.92 11.99 -1.29
N LEU A 276 17.81 11.65 -1.98
CA LEU A 276 16.73 12.61 -2.23
C LEU A 276 15.94 12.91 -0.94
N GLY A 277 15.79 11.92 -0.06
CA GLY A 277 15.23 12.15 1.27
C GLY A 277 16.07 13.15 2.06
N LEU A 278 17.40 12.94 2.10
CA LEU A 278 18.30 13.92 2.74
C LEU A 278 18.19 15.29 2.07
N ALA A 279 18.13 15.34 0.74
CA ALA A 279 17.98 16.61 0.01
C ALA A 279 16.72 17.37 0.46
N LEU A 280 15.59 16.66 0.65
CA LEU A 280 14.33 17.27 1.14
C LEU A 280 14.50 17.92 2.54
N SER A 281 15.48 17.48 3.33
CA SER A 281 15.78 18.09 4.65
C SER A 281 16.46 19.46 4.56
N PHE A 282 17.05 19.81 3.42
CA PHE A 282 17.83 21.03 3.26
C PHE A 282 17.27 22.00 2.21
N ILE A 283 16.31 21.54 1.42
CA ILE A 283 15.75 22.33 0.31
C ILE A 283 14.73 23.33 0.86
N ASN A 284 14.82 24.54 0.35
CA ASN A 284 13.85 25.62 0.58
C ASN A 284 13.23 26.02 -0.77
N GLY A 285 11.95 26.35 -0.74
CA GLY A 285 11.20 26.79 -1.92
C GLY A 285 10.30 25.70 -2.50
N VAL A 286 9.05 26.09 -2.73
CA VAL A 286 7.95 25.17 -3.09
C VAL A 286 8.28 24.35 -4.34
N VAL A 287 8.70 25.02 -5.43
CA VAL A 287 8.91 24.36 -6.72
C VAL A 287 9.97 23.26 -6.61
N LEU A 288 11.09 23.57 -5.95
CA LEU A 288 12.20 22.63 -5.80
C LEU A 288 11.79 21.45 -4.88
N THR A 289 11.07 21.75 -3.78
CA THR A 289 10.53 20.69 -2.90
C THR A 289 9.63 19.74 -3.66
N LEU A 290 8.70 20.25 -4.47
CA LEU A 290 7.78 19.41 -5.27
C LEU A 290 8.55 18.57 -6.31
N ALA A 291 9.53 19.17 -6.99
CA ALA A 291 10.34 18.48 -7.99
C ALA A 291 11.15 17.31 -7.37
N VAL A 292 11.82 17.59 -6.24
CA VAL A 292 12.61 16.57 -5.52
C VAL A 292 11.69 15.50 -4.92
N ALA A 293 10.51 15.89 -4.40
CA ALA A 293 9.51 14.94 -3.90
C ALA A 293 9.03 13.98 -5.00
N ALA A 294 8.82 14.48 -6.22
CA ALA A 294 8.42 13.62 -7.36
C ALA A 294 9.51 12.57 -7.64
N VAL A 295 10.78 13.00 -7.73
CA VAL A 295 11.89 12.07 -7.99
C VAL A 295 12.11 11.11 -6.80
N TYR A 296 11.96 11.60 -5.56
CA TYR A 296 11.99 10.75 -4.36
C TYR A 296 10.91 9.66 -4.45
N GLY A 297 9.68 10.06 -4.82
CA GLY A 297 8.56 9.12 -4.99
C GLY A 297 8.88 8.04 -6.03
N ALA A 298 9.49 8.43 -7.14
CA ALA A 298 9.91 7.51 -8.19
C ALA A 298 10.82 6.40 -7.66
N PHE A 299 11.83 6.76 -6.88
CA PHE A 299 12.77 5.79 -6.32
C PHE A 299 12.15 5.02 -5.14
N ALA A 300 11.66 5.72 -4.13
CA ALA A 300 11.21 5.11 -2.87
C ALA A 300 10.01 4.17 -3.06
N GLN A 301 9.06 4.54 -3.94
CA GLN A 301 7.84 3.76 -4.10
C GLN A 301 8.00 2.57 -5.06
N SER A 302 9.00 2.59 -5.94
CA SER A 302 9.26 1.50 -6.90
C SER A 302 9.96 0.29 -6.27
N ILE A 303 10.69 0.47 -5.17
CA ILE A 303 11.54 -0.58 -4.56
C ILE A 303 10.74 -1.86 -4.28
N TYR A 304 9.55 -1.75 -3.69
CA TYR A 304 8.74 -2.91 -3.29
C TYR A 304 8.44 -3.83 -4.49
N ALA A 305 7.98 -3.25 -5.61
CA ALA A 305 7.60 -4.04 -6.79
C ALA A 305 8.81 -4.79 -7.39
N ILE A 306 10.00 -4.15 -7.37
CA ILE A 306 11.22 -4.81 -7.87
C ILE A 306 11.66 -5.93 -6.92
N LEU A 307 11.50 -5.74 -5.60
CA LEU A 307 11.83 -6.79 -4.61
C LEU A 307 10.89 -7.99 -4.73
N VAL A 308 9.60 -7.77 -5.00
CA VAL A 308 8.64 -8.85 -5.28
C VAL A 308 9.04 -9.58 -6.56
N ALA A 309 9.38 -8.84 -7.63
CA ALA A 309 9.87 -9.45 -8.87
C ALA A 309 11.16 -10.26 -8.63
N HIS A 310 12.10 -9.72 -7.84
CA HIS A 310 13.35 -10.40 -7.48
C HIS A 310 13.10 -11.71 -6.70
N ALA A 311 12.13 -11.72 -5.80
CA ALA A 311 11.76 -12.94 -5.07
C ALA A 311 11.05 -13.93 -6.00
N GLY A 312 10.17 -13.43 -6.87
CA GLY A 312 9.46 -14.24 -7.85
C GLY A 312 10.39 -14.99 -8.80
N ASP A 313 11.49 -14.34 -9.24
CA ASP A 313 12.50 -15.02 -10.09
C ASP A 313 13.21 -16.19 -9.38
N ARG A 314 13.08 -16.29 -8.05
CA ARG A 314 13.76 -17.30 -7.22
C ARG A 314 12.81 -18.29 -6.57
N ALA A 315 11.55 -17.95 -6.50
CA ALA A 315 10.52 -18.83 -5.96
C ALA A 315 10.16 -19.91 -7.00
N GLU A 316 9.77 -21.07 -6.52
CA GLU A 316 9.12 -22.05 -7.41
C GLU A 316 7.78 -21.44 -7.86
N PRO A 317 7.32 -21.74 -9.08
CA PRO A 317 6.07 -21.14 -9.58
C PRO A 317 4.89 -21.35 -8.63
N GLU A 318 4.78 -22.53 -8.02
CA GLU A 318 3.72 -22.90 -7.08
C GLU A 318 3.76 -22.06 -5.80
N ASP A 319 4.93 -21.54 -5.42
CA ASP A 319 5.12 -20.75 -4.18
C ASP A 319 5.01 -19.24 -4.42
N PHE A 320 4.74 -18.77 -5.62
CA PHE A 320 4.75 -17.34 -5.97
C PHE A 320 3.77 -16.53 -5.09
N VAL A 321 2.51 -17.00 -4.97
CA VAL A 321 1.47 -16.30 -4.20
C VAL A 321 1.83 -16.26 -2.71
N SER A 322 2.32 -17.38 -2.16
CA SER A 322 2.68 -17.44 -0.74
C SER A 322 3.90 -16.56 -0.43
N THR A 323 4.89 -16.55 -1.35
CA THR A 323 6.09 -15.71 -1.24
C THR A 323 5.72 -14.22 -1.28
N SER A 324 4.94 -13.82 -2.27
CA SER A 324 4.53 -12.42 -2.45
C SER A 324 3.63 -11.94 -1.30
N GLY A 325 2.71 -12.79 -0.84
CA GLY A 325 1.88 -12.51 0.34
C GLY A 325 2.71 -12.35 1.62
N GLY A 326 3.75 -13.17 1.79
CA GLY A 326 4.69 -13.06 2.90
C GLY A 326 5.49 -11.75 2.85
N LEU A 327 5.95 -11.34 1.68
CA LEU A 327 6.66 -10.07 1.47
C LEU A 327 5.75 -8.87 1.77
N LEU A 328 4.48 -8.93 1.36
CA LEU A 328 3.49 -7.90 1.65
C LEU A 328 3.24 -7.77 3.16
N LEU A 329 3.15 -8.90 3.86
CA LEU A 329 2.99 -8.90 5.32
C LEU A 329 4.22 -8.29 6.01
N LEU A 330 5.44 -8.62 5.56
CA LEU A 330 6.67 -8.01 6.07
C LEU A 330 6.71 -6.51 5.82
N TYR A 331 6.28 -6.06 4.64
CA TYR A 331 6.11 -4.64 4.34
C TYR A 331 5.15 -3.99 5.35
N GLY A 332 4.00 -4.63 5.62
CA GLY A 332 3.02 -4.15 6.59
C GLY A 332 3.60 -4.06 8.01
N VAL A 333 4.38 -5.07 8.44
CA VAL A 333 5.06 -5.06 9.74
C VAL A 333 6.08 -3.92 9.80
N GLY A 334 6.85 -3.72 8.74
CA GLY A 334 7.76 -2.57 8.64
C GLY A 334 7.01 -1.24 8.75
N ALA A 335 5.89 -1.12 8.03
CA ALA A 335 5.10 0.12 8.02
C ALA A 335 4.48 0.43 9.40
N LEU A 336 4.03 -0.60 10.08
CA LEU A 336 3.55 -0.52 11.47
C LEU A 336 4.63 0.04 12.41
N ILE A 337 5.85 -0.46 12.30
CA ILE A 337 6.96 -0.09 13.20
C ILE A 337 7.52 1.30 12.85
N GLY A 338 7.61 1.63 11.56
CA GLY A 338 8.38 2.78 11.08
C GLY A 338 7.85 4.15 11.48
N ALA A 339 6.53 4.29 11.67
CA ALA A 339 5.90 5.59 11.93
C ALA A 339 6.29 6.17 13.29
N LEU A 340 6.36 5.35 14.35
CA LEU A 340 6.62 5.84 15.71
C LEU A 340 8.04 6.37 15.91
N PRO A 341 9.11 5.65 15.49
CA PRO A 341 10.48 6.23 15.62
C PRO A 341 10.63 7.52 14.82
N ALA A 342 10.09 7.59 13.61
CA ALA A 342 10.15 8.82 12.80
C ALA A 342 9.42 9.98 13.50
N ALA A 343 8.23 9.71 14.05
CA ALA A 343 7.44 10.70 14.79
C ALA A 343 8.18 11.18 16.05
N THR A 344 8.85 10.27 16.76
CA THR A 344 9.64 10.61 17.94
C THR A 344 10.79 11.55 17.55
N LEU A 345 11.46 11.26 16.42
CA LEU A 345 12.53 12.16 15.93
C LEU A 345 11.97 13.53 15.55
N MET A 346 10.77 13.60 14.96
CA MET A 346 10.13 14.87 14.61
C MET A 346 9.80 15.71 15.86
N ASP A 347 9.35 15.07 16.95
CA ASP A 347 9.06 15.76 18.21
C ASP A 347 10.34 16.18 18.98
N LEU A 348 11.44 15.40 18.86
CA LEU A 348 12.69 15.68 19.54
C LEU A 348 13.54 16.74 18.82
N PHE A 349 13.50 16.79 17.51
CA PHE A 349 14.34 17.67 16.70
C PHE A 349 13.48 18.65 15.90
N ASP A 350 13.01 18.24 14.72
CA ASP A 350 12.15 19.05 13.87
C ASP A 350 11.48 18.17 12.79
N TYR A 351 10.61 18.79 11.97
CA TYR A 351 9.88 18.09 10.92
C TYR A 351 10.77 17.44 9.86
N HIS A 352 11.99 17.97 9.62
CA HIS A 352 12.94 17.43 8.62
C HIS A 352 13.46 16.05 9.02
N SER A 353 13.42 15.69 10.31
CA SER A 353 13.91 14.41 10.81
C SER A 353 13.10 13.20 10.29
N LEU A 354 11.89 13.42 9.76
CA LEU A 354 11.18 12.38 8.97
C LEU A 354 12.11 11.85 7.87
N PHE A 355 12.75 12.76 7.14
CA PHE A 355 13.63 12.37 6.04
C PHE A 355 14.99 11.86 6.51
N TRP A 356 15.44 12.23 7.69
CA TRP A 356 16.63 11.58 8.31
C TRP A 356 16.34 10.10 8.58
N TRP A 357 15.14 9.81 9.14
CA TRP A 357 14.71 8.43 9.39
C TRP A 357 14.62 7.64 8.07
N THR A 358 13.87 8.15 7.09
CA THR A 358 13.71 7.42 5.82
C THR A 358 15.03 7.24 5.09
N ALA A 359 15.91 8.24 5.12
CA ALA A 359 17.25 8.16 4.51
C ALA A 359 18.14 7.13 5.22
N ALA A 360 18.09 7.09 6.56
CA ALA A 360 18.85 6.10 7.34
C ALA A 360 18.39 4.67 7.01
N VAL A 361 17.06 4.46 6.92
CA VAL A 361 16.50 3.15 6.55
C VAL A 361 16.88 2.78 5.12
N HIS A 362 16.66 3.69 4.17
CA HIS A 362 16.99 3.43 2.75
C HIS A 362 18.50 3.21 2.57
N GLY A 363 19.32 4.05 3.15
CA GLY A 363 20.79 3.93 3.06
C GLY A 363 21.31 2.64 3.70
N GLY A 364 20.80 2.31 4.90
CA GLY A 364 21.14 1.06 5.59
C GLY A 364 20.75 -0.18 4.78
N MET A 365 19.58 -0.16 4.16
CA MET A 365 19.13 -1.26 3.27
C MET A 365 19.98 -1.33 2.00
N GLY A 366 20.35 -0.17 1.43
CA GLY A 366 21.28 -0.12 0.30
C GLY A 366 22.62 -0.77 0.64
N CYS A 367 23.19 -0.42 1.80
CA CYS A 367 24.46 -1.02 2.29
C CYS A 367 24.31 -2.54 2.53
N TYR A 368 23.18 -2.98 3.11
CA TYR A 368 22.89 -4.41 3.31
C TYR A 368 22.86 -5.16 1.97
N ILE A 369 22.17 -4.62 0.96
CA ILE A 369 22.06 -5.26 -0.35
C ILE A 369 23.43 -5.31 -1.03
N LEU A 370 24.21 -4.23 -0.95
CA LEU A 370 25.58 -4.18 -1.50
C LEU A 370 26.46 -5.28 -0.85
N PHE A 371 26.36 -5.46 0.47
CA PHE A 371 27.06 -6.51 1.18
C PHE A 371 26.62 -7.90 0.69
N ARG A 372 25.30 -8.12 0.50
CA ARG A 372 24.76 -9.41 0.01
C ARG A 372 25.19 -9.71 -1.44
N MET A 373 25.33 -8.68 -2.28
CA MET A 373 25.80 -8.83 -3.65
C MET A 373 27.23 -9.35 -3.71
N ARG A 374 28.08 -8.99 -2.72
CA ARG A 374 29.46 -9.51 -2.63
C ARG A 374 29.52 -10.96 -2.19
N GLN A 375 28.48 -11.48 -1.52
CA GLN A 375 28.46 -12.86 -1.00
C GLN A 375 27.92 -13.89 -1.98
N ARG A 376 27.03 -13.50 -2.89
CA ARG A 376 26.38 -14.42 -3.84
C ARG A 376 26.31 -13.80 -5.22
N PRO A 377 26.78 -14.51 -6.27
CA PRO A 377 26.65 -14.03 -7.65
C PRO A 377 25.19 -13.81 -8.02
N GLY A 378 24.95 -12.86 -8.89
CA GLY A 378 23.61 -12.55 -9.39
C GLY A 378 23.13 -13.61 -10.37
N ARG A 379 21.83 -13.80 -10.42
CA ARG A 379 21.18 -14.60 -11.46
C ARG A 379 20.75 -13.61 -12.55
N ILE A 380 21.25 -13.80 -13.77
CA ILE A 380 21.05 -12.85 -14.86
C ILE A 380 19.86 -13.26 -15.74
N GLU A 381 19.34 -14.47 -15.57
CA GLU A 381 18.20 -14.92 -16.38
C GLU A 381 16.88 -14.56 -15.69
N PRO A 382 16.10 -13.62 -16.24
CA PRO A 382 14.75 -13.38 -15.72
C PRO A 382 13.88 -14.60 -16.04
N SER A 383 13.03 -14.97 -15.10
CA SER A 383 11.92 -15.88 -15.38
C SER A 383 11.05 -15.22 -16.46
N GLY A 384 10.92 -15.81 -17.61
CA GLY A 384 10.21 -15.41 -18.84
C GLY A 384 9.12 -14.33 -18.83
N GLU A 385 8.60 -13.89 -17.67
CA GLU A 385 7.60 -12.82 -17.55
C GLU A 385 8.24 -11.55 -16.99
N GLY A 386 8.07 -10.45 -17.72
CA GLY A 386 8.63 -9.14 -17.37
C GLY A 386 8.05 -8.53 -16.08
N PHE A 387 8.64 -7.44 -15.65
CA PHE A 387 8.24 -6.67 -14.48
C PHE A 387 6.74 -6.32 -14.51
N GLN A 388 6.05 -6.56 -13.41
CA GLN A 388 4.66 -6.12 -13.19
C GLN A 388 4.61 -5.19 -11.98
N PRO A 389 3.92 -4.05 -12.09
CA PRO A 389 3.75 -3.13 -10.95
C PRO A 389 2.73 -3.71 -9.97
N VAL A 390 3.21 -4.38 -8.93
CA VAL A 390 2.36 -5.03 -7.93
C VAL A 390 1.95 -4.00 -6.87
N PRO A 391 0.66 -3.79 -6.65
CA PRO A 391 0.19 -2.87 -5.62
C PRO A 391 0.48 -3.37 -4.20
N LYS A 392 0.72 -2.43 -3.29
CA LYS A 392 0.96 -2.70 -1.86
C LYS A 392 -0.38 -2.67 -1.11
N SER A 393 -1.32 -3.51 -1.54
CA SER A 393 -2.69 -3.52 -1.00
C SER A 393 -2.96 -4.77 -0.16
N THR A 394 -3.74 -5.71 -0.64
CA THR A 394 -4.07 -6.92 0.12
C THR A 394 -3.49 -8.16 -0.56
N PRO A 395 -3.48 -9.31 0.13
CA PRO A 395 -3.04 -10.56 -0.51
C PRO A 395 -3.84 -10.91 -1.78
N ALA A 396 -5.10 -10.49 -1.89
CA ALA A 396 -5.92 -10.73 -3.09
C ALA A 396 -5.36 -10.02 -4.34
N ALA A 397 -4.70 -8.87 -4.18
CA ALA A 397 -4.07 -8.19 -5.32
C ALA A 397 -2.90 -8.97 -5.90
N VAL A 398 -2.21 -9.79 -5.09
CA VAL A 398 -1.10 -10.64 -5.55
C VAL A 398 -1.59 -11.65 -6.59
N GLU A 399 -2.81 -12.16 -6.41
CA GLU A 399 -3.42 -13.13 -7.32
C GLU A 399 -3.75 -12.53 -8.70
N LEU A 400 -3.77 -11.19 -8.83
CA LEU A 400 -3.93 -10.52 -10.14
C LEU A 400 -2.63 -10.53 -10.97
N ASP A 401 -1.51 -10.89 -10.37
CA ASP A 401 -0.24 -11.01 -11.09
C ASP A 401 -0.34 -12.22 -12.04
N PRO A 402 0.03 -12.08 -13.33
CA PRO A 402 0.01 -13.23 -14.26
C PRO A 402 0.81 -14.43 -13.77
N ARG A 403 1.86 -14.22 -12.97
CA ARG A 403 2.70 -15.29 -12.42
C ARG A 403 1.97 -16.15 -11.38
N ALA A 404 0.82 -15.71 -10.90
CA ALA A 404 0.01 -16.47 -9.93
C ALA A 404 -0.69 -17.69 -10.54
N ASP A 405 -0.77 -17.78 -11.87
CA ASP A 405 -1.49 -18.88 -12.54
C ASP A 405 -0.87 -20.27 -12.31
N SER A 406 0.41 -20.32 -11.97
CA SER A 406 1.12 -21.57 -11.67
C SER A 406 0.98 -22.04 -10.21
N SER A 407 0.33 -21.22 -9.35
CA SER A 407 0.13 -21.58 -7.94
C SER A 407 -1.07 -22.53 -7.79
N PRO A 408 -1.02 -23.52 -6.88
CA PRO A 408 -2.14 -24.45 -6.68
C PRO A 408 -3.43 -23.74 -6.30
N SER A 409 -4.55 -24.24 -6.77
CA SER A 409 -5.86 -23.75 -6.36
C SER A 409 -6.17 -24.16 -4.91
N LEU A 410 -7.09 -23.46 -4.27
CA LEU A 410 -7.54 -23.82 -2.91
C LEU A 410 -8.05 -25.26 -2.84
N GLU A 411 -8.72 -25.72 -3.89
CA GLU A 411 -9.25 -27.10 -3.97
C GLU A 411 -8.11 -28.11 -4.00
N GLU A 412 -7.03 -27.81 -4.72
CA GLU A 412 -5.85 -28.67 -4.80
C GLU A 412 -5.11 -28.69 -3.46
N GLU A 413 -4.91 -27.52 -2.82
CA GLU A 413 -4.28 -27.44 -1.49
C GLU A 413 -5.08 -28.20 -0.43
N ASP A 414 -6.41 -28.08 -0.43
CA ASP A 414 -7.28 -28.78 0.51
C ASP A 414 -7.29 -30.29 0.24
N ALA A 415 -7.31 -30.71 -1.04
CA ALA A 415 -7.21 -32.12 -1.41
C ALA A 415 -5.87 -32.73 -0.96
N GLU A 416 -4.75 -31.99 -1.13
CA GLU A 416 -3.44 -32.44 -0.66
C GLU A 416 -3.39 -32.56 0.88
N ARG A 417 -4.00 -31.61 1.59
CA ARG A 417 -4.08 -31.66 3.06
C ARG A 417 -4.91 -32.85 3.53
N GLU A 418 -6.04 -33.12 2.87
CA GLU A 418 -6.86 -34.30 3.18
C GLU A 418 -6.10 -35.60 2.89
N ALA A 419 -5.40 -35.66 1.76
CA ALA A 419 -4.59 -36.82 1.41
C ALA A 419 -3.46 -37.05 2.44
N ALA A 420 -2.78 -35.99 2.84
CA ALA A 420 -1.72 -36.05 3.87
C ALA A 420 -2.28 -36.51 5.22
N SER A 421 -3.47 -36.02 5.60
CA SER A 421 -4.10 -36.41 6.87
C SER A 421 -4.57 -37.87 6.91
N ARG A 422 -4.88 -38.46 5.74
CA ARG A 422 -5.28 -39.88 5.62
C ARG A 422 -4.06 -40.83 5.61
N SER A 423 -2.85 -40.29 5.40
CA SER A 423 -1.61 -41.08 5.35
C SER A 423 -0.87 -41.13 6.70
N THR A 424 -1.34 -40.41 7.70
CA THR A 424 -0.87 -40.43 9.10
C THR A 424 -1.84 -41.19 10.01
#